data_3d5f7bab6de11b0d61fc3cd3e3f608f3
#
_entry.id   3d5f7bab6de11b0d61fc3cd3e3f608f3
#
_cell.length_a   1.000
_cell.length_b   1.000
_cell.length_c   1.000
_cell.angle_alpha   90.00
_cell.angle_beta   90.00
_cell.angle_gamma   90.00
#
_symmetry.space_group_name_H-M   'P 1'
#
loop_
_entity.id
_entity.type
_entity.pdbx_description
1 polymer ?
#
loop_
_entity_poly.entity_id
_entity_poly.type
_entity_poly.pdbx_seq_one_letter_code
_entity_poly.pdbx_strand_id
1 'polypeptide(L)'
;MRRRLGTSIVCILAFSISLSVESMASESTDEAEEKGFKVVRTIPLEETSFTQGLEVMDGSIFQSSGLYGGSNLREIDLQSGNIIREMTINDSYFAEGITVLDQSIIMLTWKEERAFRIDISNFSIIENFSFEGEGWGICFNGEHLVMSNGTSQISFRDPETFEINHTIQITWDGQPVPNINELECVGMEILANIWLQDVILSIDSISGNVQYFISPASISSTQGTNSNDVLNGIAFDKSSGGFWITGKNWTHIYLIEISHQDTTSEIQETRGSNWFSAIFILSIIMLLILLSTFRNKNEPETPNFKGSTP
;
A
#
# COMPACT_ATOMS: atom_id res chain seq x y z
N MET A 1 -13.16 10.88 91.79
CA MET A 1 -11.83 10.52 91.23
C MET A 1 -12.04 10.06 89.76
N ARG A 2 -11.42 10.74 88.82
CA ARG A 2 -11.68 10.64 87.38
C ARG A 2 -10.91 9.44 86.75
N ARG A 3 -11.67 8.52 86.09
CA ARG A 3 -11.08 7.49 85.25
C ARG A 3 -10.85 8.12 83.86
N ARG A 4 -9.61 7.98 83.34
CA ARG A 4 -9.24 8.37 82.00
C ARG A 4 -9.45 7.12 81.08
N LEU A 5 -10.29 7.26 80.09
CA LEU A 5 -10.34 6.33 78.96
C LEU A 5 -9.14 6.58 78.05
N GLY A 6 -8.38 5.55 77.78
CA GLY A 6 -7.38 5.59 76.75
C GLY A 6 -7.99 5.15 75.41
N THR A 7 -8.00 6.06 74.46
CA THR A 7 -8.45 5.80 73.10
C THR A 7 -7.21 5.35 72.29
N SER A 8 -7.21 4.08 71.88
CA SER A 8 -6.21 3.55 70.95
C SER A 8 -6.66 3.94 69.53
N ILE A 9 -5.90 4.80 68.87
CA ILE A 9 -6.03 5.12 67.46
C ILE A 9 -5.26 4.08 66.68
N VAL A 10 -6.00 3.23 65.94
CA VAL A 10 -5.43 2.33 64.93
C VAL A 10 -5.29 3.14 63.64
N CYS A 11 -4.09 3.54 63.29
CA CYS A 11 -3.78 4.12 61.99
C CYS A 11 -3.75 2.99 60.96
N ILE A 12 -4.80 2.93 60.11
CA ILE A 12 -4.81 2.12 58.89
C ILE A 12 -4.10 2.94 57.82
N LEU A 13 -2.85 2.58 57.55
CA LEU A 13 -2.13 3.07 56.37
C LEU A 13 -2.68 2.37 55.12
N ALA A 14 -3.59 3.04 54.40
CA ALA A 14 -3.98 2.63 53.09
C ALA A 14 -2.85 2.98 52.11
N PHE A 15 -2.10 1.99 51.69
CA PHE A 15 -1.15 2.13 50.57
C PHE A 15 -1.93 2.09 49.27
N SER A 16 -2.21 3.27 48.71
CA SER A 16 -2.77 3.41 47.38
C SER A 16 -1.64 3.12 46.38
N ILE A 17 -1.59 1.93 45.82
CA ILE A 17 -0.77 1.61 44.67
C ILE A 17 -1.51 2.18 43.43
N SER A 18 -1.10 3.37 43.01
CA SER A 18 -1.48 3.87 41.68
C SER A 18 -0.71 3.08 40.65
N LEU A 19 -1.35 2.10 40.03
CA LEU A 19 -0.87 1.56 38.75
C LEU A 19 -1.15 2.62 37.68
N SER A 20 -0.14 3.42 37.34
CA SER A 20 -0.11 4.12 36.09
C SER A 20 0.06 3.07 34.97
N VAL A 21 -1.04 2.73 34.32
CA VAL A 21 -1.00 2.06 33.01
C VAL A 21 -0.57 3.15 32.05
N GLU A 22 0.74 3.29 31.82
CA GLU A 22 1.23 3.93 30.62
C GLU A 22 0.77 3.06 29.46
N SER A 23 -0.27 3.53 28.77
CA SER A 23 -0.60 3.07 27.44
C SER A 23 0.59 3.43 26.55
N MET A 24 1.55 2.52 26.42
CA MET A 24 2.46 2.53 25.30
C MET A 24 1.59 2.25 24.08
N ALA A 25 1.01 3.31 23.49
CA ALA A 25 0.67 3.29 22.09
C ALA A 25 2.01 3.02 21.39
N SER A 26 2.23 1.77 21.00
CA SER A 26 3.19 1.43 19.97
C SER A 26 2.68 2.18 18.73
N GLU A 27 3.23 3.37 18.46
CA GLU A 27 3.30 3.85 17.10
C GLU A 27 4.10 2.78 16.37
N SER A 28 3.40 1.84 15.73
CA SER A 28 4.01 1.03 14.70
C SER A 28 4.34 2.04 13.59
N THR A 29 5.58 2.47 13.53
CA THR A 29 6.15 2.96 12.29
C THR A 29 6.16 1.71 11.40
N ASP A 30 5.04 1.47 10.68
CA ASP A 30 5.03 0.52 9.59
C ASP A 30 5.92 1.13 8.51
N GLU A 31 7.23 0.83 8.61
CA GLU A 31 8.14 1.07 7.49
C GLU A 31 7.59 0.28 6.31
N ALA A 32 7.48 0.94 5.16
CA ALA A 32 6.99 0.29 3.95
C ALA A 32 7.90 -0.89 3.59
N GLU A 33 7.33 -2.08 3.55
CA GLU A 33 8.06 -3.34 3.37
C GLU A 33 8.24 -3.67 1.89
N GLU A 34 9.37 -4.28 1.52
CA GLU A 34 9.54 -4.86 0.20
C GLU A 34 8.75 -6.16 0.09
N LYS A 35 7.77 -6.20 -0.83
CA LYS A 35 7.06 -7.43 -1.17
C LYS A 35 7.74 -8.14 -2.33
N GLY A 36 7.85 -9.45 -2.21
CA GLY A 36 8.27 -10.31 -3.31
C GLY A 36 7.19 -10.38 -4.41
N PHE A 37 7.60 -10.82 -5.59
CA PHE A 37 6.69 -11.12 -6.68
C PHE A 37 7.14 -12.37 -7.44
N LYS A 38 6.22 -12.93 -8.22
CA LYS A 38 6.47 -14.05 -9.11
C LYS A 38 6.06 -13.67 -10.53
N VAL A 39 6.92 -13.90 -11.51
CA VAL A 39 6.54 -13.82 -12.92
C VAL A 39 5.72 -15.06 -13.28
N VAL A 40 4.46 -14.83 -13.69
CA VAL A 40 3.51 -15.88 -14.06
C VAL A 40 3.54 -16.12 -15.56
N ARG A 41 3.69 -15.04 -16.33
CA ARG A 41 3.68 -15.07 -17.80
C ARG A 41 4.57 -13.98 -18.37
N THR A 42 5.16 -14.27 -19.52
CA THR A 42 5.96 -13.32 -20.31
C THR A 42 5.47 -13.35 -21.74
N ILE A 43 5.27 -12.18 -22.34
CA ILE A 43 4.85 -12.04 -23.73
C ILE A 43 5.89 -11.17 -24.45
N PRO A 44 6.47 -11.65 -25.56
CA PRO A 44 7.31 -10.80 -26.41
C PRO A 44 6.41 -9.76 -27.11
N LEU A 45 6.88 -8.53 -27.18
CA LEU A 45 6.23 -7.47 -27.97
C LEU A 45 6.73 -7.52 -29.41
N GLU A 46 5.82 -7.34 -30.38
CA GLU A 46 6.16 -7.26 -31.80
C GLU A 46 7.14 -6.14 -32.10
N GLU A 47 6.93 -4.98 -31.46
CA GLU A 47 7.81 -3.82 -31.52
C GLU A 47 8.02 -3.20 -30.14
N THR A 48 9.22 -2.69 -29.92
CA THR A 48 9.50 -1.90 -28.73
C THR A 48 8.78 -0.56 -28.76
N SER A 49 8.52 0.00 -27.58
CA SER A 49 7.79 1.27 -27.43
C SER A 49 8.40 2.08 -26.30
N PHE A 50 8.45 3.40 -26.45
CA PHE A 50 8.80 4.28 -25.33
C PHE A 50 7.60 4.44 -24.41
N THR A 51 7.26 3.36 -23.71
CA THR A 51 6.04 3.19 -22.92
C THR A 51 5.85 4.30 -21.89
N GLN A 52 4.69 4.94 -21.90
CA GLN A 52 4.30 5.98 -20.96
C GLN A 52 3.05 5.66 -20.16
N GLY A 53 2.16 4.85 -20.72
CA GLY A 53 0.98 4.37 -20.04
C GLY A 53 0.60 2.97 -20.52
N LEU A 54 -0.04 2.20 -19.65
CA LEU A 54 -0.43 0.82 -19.87
C LEU A 54 -1.80 0.56 -19.27
N GLU A 55 -2.67 -0.15 -20.00
CA GLU A 55 -3.97 -0.59 -19.52
C GLU A 55 -4.30 -1.97 -20.07
N VAL A 56 -5.07 -2.75 -19.32
CA VAL A 56 -5.55 -4.07 -19.76
C VAL A 56 -7.07 -4.13 -19.70
N MET A 57 -7.68 -4.42 -20.85
CA MET A 57 -9.13 -4.64 -20.94
C MET A 57 -9.46 -5.71 -21.99
N ASP A 58 -10.36 -6.63 -21.65
CA ASP A 58 -10.98 -7.61 -22.54
C ASP A 58 -9.98 -8.43 -23.40
N GLY A 59 -8.81 -8.76 -22.85
CA GLY A 59 -7.79 -9.57 -23.53
C GLY A 59 -6.87 -8.75 -24.44
N SER A 60 -6.96 -7.43 -24.38
CA SER A 60 -6.06 -6.49 -25.07
C SER A 60 -5.27 -5.68 -24.05
N ILE A 61 -4.06 -5.29 -24.45
CA ILE A 61 -3.25 -4.25 -23.82
C ILE A 61 -3.40 -2.98 -24.62
N PHE A 62 -3.71 -1.87 -23.95
CA PHE A 62 -3.59 -0.54 -24.50
C PHE A 62 -2.30 0.08 -24.00
N GLN A 63 -1.49 0.64 -24.89
CA GLN A 63 -0.18 1.21 -24.57
C GLN A 63 -0.03 2.56 -25.27
N SER A 64 0.29 3.60 -24.52
CA SER A 64 0.78 4.85 -25.06
C SER A 64 2.31 4.86 -25.14
N SER A 65 2.82 5.44 -26.20
CA SER A 65 4.24 5.68 -26.41
C SER A 65 4.52 7.16 -26.58
N GLY A 66 5.44 7.69 -25.80
CA GLY A 66 5.88 9.08 -25.90
C GLY A 66 7.10 9.20 -26.81
N LEU A 67 7.14 10.22 -27.62
CA LEU A 67 8.29 10.85 -28.29
C LEU A 67 7.74 11.88 -29.27
N TYR A 68 8.24 13.09 -29.29
CA TYR A 68 7.81 14.07 -30.31
C TYR A 68 8.07 13.54 -31.72
N GLY A 69 7.05 13.57 -32.57
CA GLY A 69 7.09 12.99 -33.91
C GLY A 69 7.03 11.46 -33.98
N GLY A 70 6.82 10.78 -32.82
CA GLY A 70 6.76 9.32 -32.75
C GLY A 70 5.74 8.80 -31.72
N SER A 71 4.97 9.69 -31.11
CA SER A 71 3.94 9.30 -30.12
C SER A 71 2.81 8.53 -30.78
N ASN A 72 2.35 7.48 -30.10
CA ASN A 72 1.24 6.65 -30.55
C ASN A 72 0.42 6.07 -29.40
N LEU A 73 -0.77 5.54 -29.75
CA LEU A 73 -1.60 4.69 -28.92
C LEU A 73 -1.77 3.36 -29.65
N ARG A 74 -1.46 2.25 -28.98
CA ARG A 74 -1.57 0.89 -29.54
C ARG A 74 -2.58 0.06 -28.79
N GLU A 75 -3.26 -0.83 -29.52
CA GLU A 75 -3.92 -2.00 -28.96
C GLU A 75 -3.11 -3.24 -29.35
N ILE A 76 -2.75 -4.04 -28.37
CA ILE A 76 -1.86 -5.20 -28.48
C ILE A 76 -2.63 -6.43 -27.99
N ASP A 77 -2.59 -7.51 -28.77
CA ASP A 77 -3.18 -8.78 -28.37
C ASP A 77 -2.44 -9.40 -27.18
N LEU A 78 -3.16 -9.62 -26.09
CA LEU A 78 -2.59 -10.13 -24.83
C LEU A 78 -2.08 -11.59 -24.93
N GLN A 79 -2.44 -12.32 -25.97
CA GLN A 79 -1.97 -13.70 -26.14
C GLN A 79 -0.65 -13.77 -26.92
N SER A 80 -0.54 -12.97 -27.97
CA SER A 80 0.57 -13.04 -28.93
C SER A 80 1.59 -11.91 -28.78
N GLY A 81 1.20 -10.75 -28.21
CA GLY A 81 2.00 -9.53 -28.19
C GLY A 81 2.00 -8.78 -29.52
N ASN A 82 1.17 -9.20 -30.49
CA ASN A 82 1.08 -8.54 -31.80
C ASN A 82 0.23 -7.27 -31.70
N ILE A 83 0.60 -6.26 -32.50
CA ILE A 83 -0.17 -5.03 -32.61
C ILE A 83 -1.46 -5.32 -33.41
N ILE A 84 -2.64 -5.11 -32.79
CA ILE A 84 -3.94 -5.21 -33.44
C ILE A 84 -4.20 -3.96 -34.28
N ARG A 85 -3.92 -2.80 -33.70
CA ARG A 85 -4.07 -1.48 -34.34
C ARG A 85 -3.25 -0.42 -33.63
N GLU A 86 -2.98 0.66 -34.33
CA GLU A 86 -2.22 1.80 -33.84
C GLU A 86 -2.85 3.11 -34.32
N MET A 87 -2.79 4.13 -33.46
CA MET A 87 -3.11 5.50 -33.76
C MET A 87 -1.87 6.36 -33.59
N THR A 88 -1.41 7.02 -34.64
CA THR A 88 -0.35 8.03 -34.54
C THR A 88 -0.89 9.30 -33.91
N ILE A 89 -0.16 9.84 -32.93
CA ILE A 89 -0.46 11.12 -32.30
C ILE A 89 0.25 12.24 -33.07
N ASN A 90 -0.36 13.42 -33.13
CA ASN A 90 0.23 14.57 -33.81
C ASN A 90 1.64 14.86 -33.28
N ASP A 91 2.59 15.14 -34.16
CA ASP A 91 4.02 15.33 -33.90
C ASP A 91 4.34 16.38 -32.81
N SER A 92 3.40 17.33 -32.59
CA SER A 92 3.55 18.36 -31.55
C SER A 92 3.26 17.89 -30.13
N TYR A 93 2.71 16.69 -29.95
CA TYR A 93 2.38 16.14 -28.67
C TYR A 93 3.32 15.01 -28.28
N PHE A 94 3.71 15.00 -27.03
CA PHE A 94 4.37 13.87 -26.40
C PHE A 94 3.30 13.12 -25.57
N ALA A 95 2.88 11.93 -26.04
CA ALA A 95 1.89 11.13 -25.34
C ALA A 95 2.46 10.59 -24.01
N GLU A 96 1.66 10.64 -22.97
CA GLU A 96 2.00 10.18 -21.63
C GLU A 96 0.99 9.13 -21.14
N GLY A 97 0.74 9.02 -19.85
CA GLY A 97 -0.13 8.03 -19.24
C GLY A 97 -1.51 7.93 -19.85
N ILE A 98 -2.09 6.75 -19.79
CA ILE A 98 -3.45 6.45 -20.24
C ILE A 98 -4.24 5.76 -19.15
N THR A 99 -5.57 5.90 -19.20
CA THR A 99 -6.50 5.04 -18.43
C THR A 99 -7.78 4.80 -19.19
N VAL A 100 -8.38 3.63 -18.98
CA VAL A 100 -9.68 3.29 -19.56
C VAL A 100 -10.80 3.85 -18.69
N LEU A 101 -11.69 4.62 -19.32
CA LEU A 101 -12.91 5.15 -18.70
C LEU A 101 -14.12 4.78 -19.59
N ASP A 102 -14.92 3.81 -19.13
CA ASP A 102 -16.06 3.24 -19.85
C ASP A 102 -15.66 2.73 -21.27
N GLN A 103 -16.14 3.40 -22.33
CA GLN A 103 -15.84 3.07 -23.73
C GLN A 103 -14.82 4.04 -24.34
N SER A 104 -14.00 4.67 -23.49
CA SER A 104 -13.00 5.63 -23.93
C SER A 104 -11.66 5.43 -23.18
N ILE A 105 -10.61 5.95 -23.77
CA ILE A 105 -9.29 6.06 -23.18
C ILE A 105 -9.02 7.54 -22.92
N ILE A 106 -8.64 7.88 -21.71
CA ILE A 106 -8.08 9.20 -21.38
C ILE A 106 -6.57 9.09 -21.57
N MET A 107 -5.98 9.97 -22.38
CA MET A 107 -4.55 10.03 -22.66
C MET A 107 -4.00 11.42 -22.32
N LEU A 108 -2.96 11.48 -21.52
CA LEU A 108 -2.25 12.71 -21.18
C LEU A 108 -1.22 13.09 -22.25
N THR A 109 -0.83 14.36 -22.23
CA THR A 109 0.39 14.86 -22.88
C THR A 109 1.38 15.37 -21.82
N TRP A 110 2.67 15.34 -22.14
CA TRP A 110 3.72 15.76 -21.20
C TRP A 110 3.63 17.23 -20.82
N LYS A 111 3.93 18.13 -21.75
CA LYS A 111 4.06 19.60 -21.51
C LYS A 111 3.03 20.42 -22.26
N GLU A 112 2.22 19.79 -23.08
CA GLU A 112 1.26 20.49 -23.93
C GLU A 112 -0.03 20.84 -23.19
N GLU A 113 -0.14 20.46 -21.90
CA GLU A 113 -1.27 20.77 -21.01
C GLU A 113 -2.61 20.31 -21.59
N ARG A 114 -2.60 19.11 -22.24
CA ARG A 114 -3.76 18.51 -22.89
C ARG A 114 -3.98 17.07 -22.42
N ALA A 115 -5.24 16.73 -22.25
CA ALA A 115 -5.69 15.35 -22.19
C ALA A 115 -6.72 15.08 -23.26
N PHE A 116 -6.67 13.91 -23.86
CA PHE A 116 -7.59 13.49 -24.92
C PHE A 116 -8.48 12.38 -24.39
N ARG A 117 -9.80 12.50 -24.66
CA ARG A 117 -10.73 11.37 -24.58
C ARG A 117 -10.83 10.73 -25.95
N ILE A 118 -10.48 9.47 -26.05
CA ILE A 118 -10.36 8.70 -27.29
C ILE A 118 -11.38 7.58 -27.24
N ASP A 119 -12.24 7.46 -28.27
CA ASP A 119 -13.18 6.33 -28.42
C ASP A 119 -12.39 5.03 -28.57
N ILE A 120 -12.60 4.08 -27.66
CA ILE A 120 -11.85 2.83 -27.63
C ILE A 120 -12.12 1.93 -28.83
N SER A 121 -13.28 2.05 -29.49
CA SER A 121 -13.68 1.19 -30.60
C SER A 121 -12.96 1.51 -31.91
N ASN A 122 -12.59 2.78 -32.14
CA ASN A 122 -12.05 3.25 -33.40
C ASN A 122 -10.85 4.20 -33.28
N PHE A 123 -10.41 4.50 -32.04
CA PHE A 123 -9.32 5.44 -31.74
C PHE A 123 -9.54 6.87 -32.27
N SER A 124 -10.79 7.32 -32.40
CA SER A 124 -11.06 8.72 -32.71
C SER A 124 -11.03 9.59 -31.45
N ILE A 125 -10.40 10.76 -31.53
CA ILE A 125 -10.47 11.74 -30.43
C ILE A 125 -11.88 12.34 -30.45
N ILE A 126 -12.62 12.14 -29.34
CA ILE A 126 -13.99 12.62 -29.18
C ILE A 126 -14.08 13.87 -28.31
N GLU A 127 -13.08 14.09 -27.45
CA GLU A 127 -13.01 15.27 -26.58
C GLU A 127 -11.55 15.57 -26.21
N ASN A 128 -11.28 16.80 -25.82
CA ASN A 128 -10.00 17.20 -25.26
C ASN A 128 -10.20 18.16 -24.09
N PHE A 129 -9.37 17.98 -23.07
CA PHE A 129 -9.33 18.79 -21.87
C PHE A 129 -8.04 19.60 -21.81
N SER A 130 -8.07 20.68 -21.05
CA SER A 130 -6.88 21.46 -20.72
C SER A 130 -6.60 21.33 -19.21
N PHE A 131 -5.34 21.24 -18.86
CA PHE A 131 -4.88 21.31 -17.47
C PHE A 131 -3.60 22.13 -17.40
N GLU A 132 -3.15 22.47 -16.20
CA GLU A 132 -1.91 23.24 -15.99
C GLU A 132 -0.77 22.28 -15.59
N GLY A 133 0.42 22.53 -16.12
CA GLY A 133 1.65 21.78 -15.80
C GLY A 133 1.89 20.55 -16.66
N GLU A 134 2.69 19.63 -16.15
CA GLU A 134 3.05 18.39 -16.85
C GLU A 134 2.05 17.27 -16.55
N GLY A 135 1.74 16.44 -17.54
CA GLY A 135 1.02 15.19 -17.37
C GLY A 135 1.99 14.01 -17.46
N TRP A 136 1.95 13.07 -16.49
CA TRP A 136 2.81 11.89 -16.47
C TRP A 136 1.98 10.61 -16.47
N GLY A 137 1.54 10.11 -15.32
CA GLY A 137 0.68 8.94 -15.20
C GLY A 137 -0.77 9.30 -14.91
N ILE A 138 -1.69 8.39 -15.24
CA ILE A 138 -3.11 8.54 -14.93
C ILE A 138 -3.75 7.17 -14.76
N CYS A 139 -4.62 7.02 -13.75
CA CYS A 139 -5.50 5.85 -13.59
C CYS A 139 -6.90 6.28 -13.15
N PHE A 140 -7.89 5.42 -13.28
CA PHE A 140 -9.26 5.66 -12.82
C PHE A 140 -9.58 4.78 -11.60
N ASN A 141 -9.92 5.38 -10.46
CA ASN A 141 -10.19 4.65 -9.22
C ASN A 141 -11.67 4.26 -9.02
N GLY A 142 -12.51 4.45 -10.05
CA GLY A 142 -13.95 4.23 -9.99
C GLY A 142 -14.78 5.48 -9.70
N GLU A 143 -14.13 6.59 -9.29
CA GLU A 143 -14.79 7.87 -9.00
C GLU A 143 -14.04 9.05 -9.65
N HIS A 144 -12.72 9.05 -9.56
CA HIS A 144 -11.85 10.13 -10.03
C HIS A 144 -10.78 9.62 -10.98
N LEU A 145 -10.35 10.49 -11.89
CA LEU A 145 -9.09 10.36 -12.60
C LEU A 145 -7.95 10.78 -11.65
N VAL A 146 -7.04 9.86 -11.38
CA VAL A 146 -5.90 10.04 -10.47
C VAL A 146 -4.67 10.29 -11.30
N MET A 147 -4.07 11.47 -11.21
CA MET A 147 -3.02 11.94 -12.11
C MET A 147 -1.75 12.35 -11.38
N SER A 148 -0.61 11.88 -11.87
CA SER A 148 0.74 12.30 -11.48
C SER A 148 1.30 13.36 -12.43
N ASN A 149 2.33 14.09 -11.97
CA ASN A 149 3.01 15.14 -12.73
C ASN A 149 4.52 15.20 -12.48
N GLY A 150 5.12 14.10 -12.02
CA GLY A 150 6.54 14.00 -11.70
C GLY A 150 6.94 14.64 -10.36
N THR A 151 6.00 15.26 -9.63
CA THR A 151 6.24 15.72 -8.26
C THR A 151 5.86 14.65 -7.25
N SER A 152 5.85 14.99 -5.97
CA SER A 152 5.34 14.16 -4.90
C SER A 152 3.84 14.37 -4.62
N GLN A 153 3.13 15.08 -5.50
CA GLN A 153 1.69 15.29 -5.41
C GLN A 153 0.96 14.50 -6.48
N ILE A 154 -0.17 13.92 -6.11
CA ILE A 154 -1.14 13.29 -7.00
C ILE A 154 -2.44 14.09 -6.93
N SER A 155 -3.04 14.40 -8.09
CA SER A 155 -4.32 15.09 -8.18
C SER A 155 -5.44 14.10 -8.51
N PHE A 156 -6.58 14.29 -7.84
CA PHE A 156 -7.83 13.58 -8.12
C PHE A 156 -8.73 14.54 -8.91
N ARG A 157 -9.11 14.13 -10.11
CA ARG A 157 -9.81 14.97 -11.06
C ARG A 157 -11.20 14.41 -11.39
N ASP A 158 -12.12 15.30 -11.65
CA ASP A 158 -13.44 14.95 -12.13
C ASP A 158 -13.33 14.35 -13.54
N PRO A 159 -13.91 13.17 -13.80
CA PRO A 159 -13.77 12.47 -15.09
C PRO A 159 -14.49 13.16 -16.26
N GLU A 160 -15.45 14.05 -16.02
CA GLU A 160 -16.19 14.74 -17.06
C GLU A 160 -15.61 16.14 -17.37
N THR A 161 -15.14 16.86 -16.37
CA THR A 161 -14.62 18.22 -16.55
C THR A 161 -13.10 18.31 -16.54
N PHE A 162 -12.44 17.28 -16.04
CA PHE A 162 -10.99 17.22 -15.78
C PHE A 162 -10.51 18.23 -14.71
N GLU A 163 -11.41 18.88 -13.99
CA GLU A 163 -11.08 19.79 -12.90
C GLU A 163 -10.53 19.04 -11.68
N ILE A 164 -9.63 19.67 -10.94
CA ILE A 164 -9.06 19.08 -9.71
C ILE A 164 -10.08 19.17 -8.59
N ASN A 165 -10.48 18.03 -8.04
CA ASN A 165 -11.31 17.96 -6.84
C ASN A 165 -10.46 18.13 -5.57
N HIS A 166 -9.35 17.41 -5.49
CA HIS A 166 -8.38 17.49 -4.39
C HIS A 166 -7.01 16.96 -4.81
N THR A 167 -6.03 17.11 -3.94
CA THR A 167 -4.68 16.56 -4.10
C THR A 167 -4.24 15.88 -2.83
N ILE A 168 -3.38 14.87 -2.95
CA ILE A 168 -2.69 14.25 -1.82
C ILE A 168 -1.18 14.38 -1.99
N GLN A 169 -0.47 14.44 -0.86
CA GLN A 169 0.99 14.40 -0.82
C GLN A 169 1.43 12.96 -0.61
N ILE A 170 2.27 12.45 -1.50
CA ILE A 170 2.83 11.09 -1.35
C ILE A 170 4.07 11.15 -0.48
N THR A 171 4.10 10.28 0.53
CA THR A 171 5.20 10.17 1.48
C THR A 171 5.62 8.73 1.70
N TRP A 172 6.93 8.54 1.90
CA TRP A 172 7.55 7.30 2.36
C TRP A 172 8.33 7.62 3.62
N ASP A 173 8.00 6.98 4.73
CA ASP A 173 8.58 7.28 6.05
C ASP A 173 8.56 8.77 6.40
N GLY A 174 7.44 9.43 6.08
CA GLY A 174 7.22 10.85 6.30
C GLY A 174 7.99 11.79 5.37
N GLN A 175 8.74 11.27 4.39
CA GLN A 175 9.45 12.08 3.40
C GLN A 175 8.69 12.11 2.08
N PRO A 176 8.58 13.28 1.40
CA PRO A 176 7.95 13.37 0.09
C PRO A 176 8.67 12.50 -0.96
N VAL A 177 7.88 11.78 -1.78
CA VAL A 177 8.39 10.93 -2.87
C VAL A 177 8.25 11.66 -4.20
N PRO A 178 9.32 12.20 -4.79
CA PRO A 178 9.27 12.83 -6.12
C PRO A 178 9.35 11.79 -7.24
N ASN A 179 9.17 12.27 -8.48
CA ASN A 179 9.27 11.48 -9.71
C ASN A 179 8.21 10.39 -9.86
N ILE A 180 7.04 10.58 -9.24
CA ILE A 180 5.91 9.68 -9.43
C ILE A 180 5.49 9.76 -10.90
N ASN A 181 5.45 8.61 -11.56
CA ASN A 181 5.23 8.51 -13.00
C ASN A 181 3.94 7.73 -13.30
N GLU A 182 4.03 6.65 -14.02
CA GLU A 182 2.90 5.85 -14.46
C GLU A 182 2.15 5.25 -13.27
N LEU A 183 0.81 5.17 -13.35
CA LEU A 183 -0.09 4.84 -12.26
C LEU A 183 -1.09 3.76 -12.67
N GLU A 184 -1.37 2.84 -11.72
CA GLU A 184 -2.50 1.92 -11.79
C GLU A 184 -3.34 1.99 -10.50
N CYS A 185 -4.68 2.08 -10.64
CA CYS A 185 -5.61 2.20 -9.53
C CYS A 185 -6.37 0.90 -9.27
N VAL A 186 -6.25 0.31 -8.05
CA VAL A 186 -6.99 -0.89 -7.66
C VAL A 186 -7.70 -0.66 -6.32
N GLY A 187 -8.99 -0.33 -6.37
CA GLY A 187 -9.75 0.01 -5.18
C GLY A 187 -9.20 1.27 -4.50
N MET A 188 -8.69 1.14 -3.28
CA MET A 188 -8.09 2.24 -2.51
C MET A 188 -6.56 2.29 -2.63
N GLU A 189 -5.99 1.47 -3.46
CA GLU A 189 -4.56 1.38 -3.69
C GLU A 189 -4.20 2.05 -5.02
N ILE A 190 -3.10 2.80 -5.02
CA ILE A 190 -2.46 3.33 -6.21
C ILE A 190 -1.09 2.68 -6.33
N LEU A 191 -0.86 1.93 -7.40
CA LEU A 191 0.47 1.48 -7.76
C LEU A 191 1.14 2.54 -8.63
N ALA A 192 2.41 2.84 -8.36
CA ALA A 192 3.12 3.91 -9.06
C ALA A 192 4.53 3.51 -9.44
N ASN A 193 4.91 3.75 -10.69
CA ASN A 193 6.32 3.77 -11.09
C ASN A 193 7.01 5.05 -10.60
N ILE A 194 8.27 4.93 -10.22
CA ILE A 194 9.13 6.08 -9.92
C ILE A 194 10.16 6.22 -11.03
N TRP A 195 10.11 7.35 -11.74
CA TRP A 195 10.99 7.58 -12.88
C TRP A 195 12.48 7.42 -12.52
N LEU A 196 13.20 6.69 -13.36
CA LEU A 196 14.61 6.28 -13.22
C LEU A 196 14.88 5.31 -12.04
N GLN A 197 13.85 4.67 -11.50
CA GLN A 197 14.02 3.65 -10.46
C GLN A 197 13.33 2.35 -10.86
N ASP A 198 13.94 1.22 -10.51
CA ASP A 198 13.35 -0.11 -10.69
C ASP A 198 12.47 -0.47 -9.49
N VAL A 199 11.47 0.38 -9.23
CA VAL A 199 10.55 0.23 -8.11
C VAL A 199 9.12 0.56 -8.50
N ILE A 200 8.17 -0.20 -7.96
CA ILE A 200 6.75 0.09 -7.98
C ILE A 200 6.31 0.29 -6.53
N LEU A 201 5.75 1.45 -6.22
CA LEU A 201 5.21 1.75 -4.90
C LEU A 201 3.72 1.41 -4.86
N SER A 202 3.28 0.85 -3.73
CA SER A 202 1.88 0.79 -3.34
C SER A 202 1.58 1.93 -2.40
N ILE A 203 0.59 2.72 -2.73
CA ILE A 203 0.24 3.96 -2.04
C ILE A 203 -1.23 3.88 -1.60
N ASP A 204 -1.50 4.19 -0.34
CA ASP A 204 -2.87 4.38 0.14
C ASP A 204 -3.45 5.67 -0.44
N SER A 205 -4.55 5.57 -1.17
CA SER A 205 -5.15 6.70 -1.91
C SER A 205 -5.78 7.77 -1.03
N ILE A 206 -5.97 7.51 0.27
CA ILE A 206 -6.53 8.48 1.23
C ILE A 206 -5.42 9.27 1.91
N SER A 207 -4.46 8.55 2.50
CA SER A 207 -3.39 9.16 3.29
C SER A 207 -2.19 9.63 2.46
N GLY A 208 -1.98 9.03 1.27
CA GLY A 208 -0.78 9.24 0.47
C GLY A 208 0.46 8.53 1.00
N ASN A 209 0.33 7.68 1.99
CA ASN A 209 1.47 6.93 2.53
C ASN A 209 1.80 5.72 1.67
N VAL A 210 3.10 5.49 1.44
CA VAL A 210 3.57 4.23 0.85
C VAL A 210 3.34 3.10 1.84
N GLN A 211 2.63 2.05 1.40
CA GLN A 211 2.30 0.88 2.21
C GLN A 211 3.34 -0.23 2.08
N TYR A 212 3.77 -0.48 0.85
CA TYR A 212 4.82 -1.43 0.50
C TYR A 212 5.41 -1.05 -0.86
N PHE A 213 6.46 -1.74 -1.26
CA PHE A 213 7.03 -1.60 -2.60
C PHE A 213 7.46 -2.94 -3.17
N ILE A 214 7.65 -2.97 -4.50
CA ILE A 214 8.16 -4.12 -5.26
C ILE A 214 9.36 -3.64 -6.05
N SER A 215 10.44 -4.44 -6.09
CA SER A 215 11.62 -4.15 -6.91
C SER A 215 11.80 -5.17 -8.03
N PRO A 216 11.28 -4.91 -9.25
CA PRO A 216 11.48 -5.80 -10.41
C PRO A 216 12.85 -5.58 -11.11
N ALA A 217 13.89 -5.18 -10.38
CA ALA A 217 15.24 -4.96 -10.91
C ALA A 217 15.81 -6.18 -11.64
N SER A 218 15.48 -7.40 -11.22
CA SER A 218 15.87 -8.64 -11.91
C SER A 218 15.30 -8.74 -13.32
N ILE A 219 14.10 -8.19 -13.57
CA ILE A 219 13.50 -8.11 -14.90
C ILE A 219 14.14 -6.95 -15.67
N SER A 220 14.17 -5.73 -15.09
CA SER A 220 14.70 -4.52 -15.73
C SER A 220 16.11 -4.72 -16.27
N SER A 221 16.96 -5.40 -15.51
CA SER A 221 18.35 -5.69 -15.90
C SER A 221 18.49 -6.54 -17.17
N THR A 222 17.42 -7.22 -17.60
CA THR A 222 17.41 -8.05 -18.82
C THR A 222 16.80 -7.34 -20.03
N GLN A 223 16.18 -6.15 -19.85
CA GLN A 223 15.35 -5.50 -20.87
C GLN A 223 16.03 -4.26 -21.47
N GLY A 224 16.51 -3.36 -20.68
CA GLY A 224 17.05 -2.09 -21.18
C GLY A 224 18.52 -2.19 -21.60
N THR A 225 18.89 -1.39 -22.61
CA THR A 225 20.28 -1.23 -23.05
C THR A 225 20.81 0.18 -22.78
N ASN A 226 19.91 1.13 -22.52
CA ASN A 226 20.22 2.54 -22.27
C ASN A 226 19.68 2.98 -20.90
N SER A 227 20.20 4.06 -20.35
CA SER A 227 19.77 4.62 -19.07
C SER A 227 18.32 5.11 -19.04
N ASN A 228 17.69 5.28 -20.21
CA ASN A 228 16.29 5.68 -20.34
C ASN A 228 15.33 4.49 -20.58
N ASP A 229 15.87 3.28 -20.72
CA ASP A 229 15.07 2.07 -20.92
C ASP A 229 14.60 1.52 -19.57
N VAL A 230 13.89 2.36 -18.82
CA VAL A 230 13.49 2.13 -17.45
C VAL A 230 12.13 1.45 -17.33
N LEU A 231 11.88 0.82 -16.19
CA LEU A 231 10.57 0.32 -15.79
C LEU A 231 9.53 1.46 -15.89
N ASN A 232 8.48 1.26 -16.67
CA ASN A 232 7.34 2.17 -16.79
C ASN A 232 6.16 1.47 -17.47
N GLY A 233 5.03 1.41 -16.79
CA GLY A 233 3.81 0.75 -17.22
C GLY A 233 3.39 -0.35 -16.26
N ILE A 234 2.22 -0.17 -15.64
CA ILE A 234 1.56 -1.11 -14.73
C ILE A 234 0.10 -1.20 -15.15
N ALA A 235 -0.44 -2.41 -15.28
CA ALA A 235 -1.86 -2.58 -15.57
C ALA A 235 -2.42 -3.79 -14.81
N PHE A 236 -3.52 -3.61 -14.11
CA PHE A 236 -4.18 -4.66 -13.34
C PHE A 236 -4.98 -5.58 -14.25
N ASP A 237 -4.67 -6.86 -14.24
CA ASP A 237 -5.45 -7.88 -14.92
C ASP A 237 -6.52 -8.46 -13.99
N LYS A 238 -7.75 -7.98 -14.14
CA LYS A 238 -8.91 -8.44 -13.37
C LYS A 238 -9.17 -9.94 -13.50
N SER A 239 -8.73 -10.57 -14.60
CA SER A 239 -8.96 -11.99 -14.84
C SER A 239 -8.03 -12.89 -14.04
N SER A 240 -6.79 -12.48 -13.84
CA SER A 240 -5.78 -13.23 -13.08
C SER A 240 -5.59 -12.70 -11.67
N GLY A 241 -5.96 -11.45 -11.39
CA GLY A 241 -5.64 -10.74 -10.15
C GLY A 241 -4.18 -10.30 -10.05
N GLY A 242 -3.41 -10.43 -11.13
CA GLY A 242 -2.01 -10.00 -11.23
C GLY A 242 -1.86 -8.65 -11.93
N PHE A 243 -0.61 -8.25 -12.13
CA PHE A 243 -0.27 -6.99 -12.78
C PHE A 243 0.62 -7.24 -13.99
N TRP A 244 0.27 -6.65 -15.12
CA TRP A 244 1.16 -6.55 -16.26
C TRP A 244 2.11 -5.39 -16.07
N ILE A 245 3.41 -5.64 -16.20
CA ILE A 245 4.44 -4.61 -16.12
C ILE A 245 5.32 -4.63 -17.35
N THR A 246 5.78 -3.47 -17.75
CA THR A 246 6.75 -3.29 -18.86
C THR A 246 7.63 -2.07 -18.60
N GLY A 247 8.38 -1.63 -19.61
CA GLY A 247 9.22 -0.45 -19.53
C GLY A 247 9.45 0.21 -20.87
N LYS A 248 10.15 1.35 -20.83
CA LYS A 248 10.54 2.11 -22.04
C LYS A 248 11.53 1.28 -22.86
N ASN A 249 11.20 1.05 -24.13
CA ASN A 249 11.96 0.25 -25.08
C ASN A 249 12.18 -1.22 -24.67
N TRP A 250 11.38 -1.74 -23.76
CA TRP A 250 11.43 -3.16 -23.40
C TRP A 250 10.89 -4.02 -24.54
N THR A 251 11.43 -5.23 -24.65
CA THR A 251 11.05 -6.21 -25.67
C THR A 251 9.95 -7.16 -25.19
N HIS A 252 9.62 -7.12 -23.91
CA HIS A 252 8.63 -8.00 -23.30
C HIS A 252 7.75 -7.25 -22.31
N ILE A 253 6.55 -7.82 -22.10
CA ILE A 253 5.65 -7.49 -21.00
C ILE A 253 5.51 -8.70 -20.08
N TYR A 254 5.40 -8.47 -18.79
CA TYR A 254 5.42 -9.51 -17.75
C TYR A 254 4.17 -9.45 -16.91
N LEU A 255 3.45 -10.58 -16.76
CA LEU A 255 2.43 -10.73 -15.72
C LEU A 255 3.11 -11.16 -14.44
N ILE A 256 2.94 -10.37 -13.40
CA ILE A 256 3.45 -10.66 -12.06
C ILE A 256 2.31 -10.86 -11.07
N GLU A 257 2.51 -11.75 -10.12
CA GLU A 257 1.71 -11.89 -8.90
C GLU A 257 2.53 -11.39 -7.73
N ILE A 258 1.96 -10.46 -6.95
CA ILE A 258 2.60 -9.93 -5.74
C ILE A 258 2.42 -10.95 -4.62
N SER A 259 3.49 -11.26 -3.89
CA SER A 259 3.43 -12.16 -2.75
C SER A 259 2.68 -11.51 -1.59
N HIS A 260 1.54 -12.08 -1.20
CA HIS A 260 0.92 -11.73 0.07
C HIS A 260 1.73 -12.41 1.19
N GLN A 261 2.15 -11.66 2.20
CA GLN A 261 2.63 -12.30 3.42
C GLN A 261 1.45 -13.03 4.06
N ASP A 262 1.55 -14.36 4.16
CA ASP A 262 0.65 -15.10 5.01
C ASP A 262 0.94 -14.71 6.48
N THR A 263 0.10 -13.86 7.05
CA THR A 263 0.09 -13.48 8.48
C THR A 263 -0.12 -14.68 9.42
N THR A 264 -0.12 -15.90 8.88
CA THR A 264 -0.29 -17.15 9.64
C THR A 264 0.96 -17.59 10.42
N SER A 265 2.15 -17.03 10.14
CA SER A 265 3.38 -17.41 10.88
C SER A 265 3.55 -16.68 12.22
N GLU A 266 3.00 -15.49 12.39
CA GLU A 266 3.13 -14.74 13.66
C GLU A 266 2.19 -15.23 14.77
N ILE A 267 1.07 -15.91 14.45
CA ILE A 267 0.14 -16.41 15.48
C ILE A 267 0.72 -17.62 16.24
N GLN A 268 1.74 -18.30 15.72
CA GLN A 268 2.35 -19.44 16.44
C GLN A 268 3.41 -19.02 17.47
N GLU A 269 4.14 -17.92 17.29
CA GLU A 269 5.13 -17.48 18.27
C GLU A 269 4.52 -16.79 19.50
N THR A 270 3.44 -16.03 19.33
CA THR A 270 2.76 -15.38 20.47
C THR A 270 1.98 -16.36 21.34
N ARG A 271 1.58 -17.52 20.83
CA ARG A 271 0.90 -18.56 21.59
C ARG A 271 1.85 -19.30 22.56
N GLY A 272 3.16 -19.37 22.24
CA GLY A 272 4.17 -20.00 23.09
C GLY A 272 4.54 -19.15 24.33
N SER A 273 4.60 -17.82 24.19
CA SER A 273 5.03 -16.93 25.27
C SER A 273 3.97 -16.75 26.37
N ASN A 274 2.69 -16.82 26.03
CA ASN A 274 1.59 -16.67 26.99
C ASN A 274 1.43 -17.88 27.94
N TRP A 275 1.87 -19.08 27.53
CA TRP A 275 1.82 -20.28 28.38
C TRP A 275 2.84 -20.21 29.53
N PHE A 276 4.01 -19.67 29.27
CA PHE A 276 5.03 -19.49 30.33
C PHE A 276 4.58 -18.47 31.40
N SER A 277 3.95 -17.37 30.97
CA SER A 277 3.38 -16.38 31.89
C SER A 277 2.23 -16.95 32.73
N ALA A 278 1.35 -17.74 32.13
CA ALA A 278 0.24 -18.40 32.85
C ALA A 278 0.73 -19.44 33.85
N ILE A 279 1.75 -20.24 33.51
CA ILE A 279 2.37 -21.22 34.43
C ILE A 279 3.05 -20.50 35.56
N PHE A 280 3.74 -19.38 35.33
CA PHE A 280 4.41 -18.60 36.39
C PHE A 280 3.42 -17.98 37.37
N ILE A 281 2.30 -17.44 36.89
CA ILE A 281 1.22 -16.91 37.76
C ILE A 281 0.57 -18.02 38.57
N LEU A 282 0.29 -19.19 38.00
CA LEU A 282 -0.27 -20.34 38.74
C LEU A 282 0.69 -20.86 39.81
N SER A 283 1.99 -20.86 39.55
CA SER A 283 2.97 -21.29 40.54
C SER A 283 3.07 -20.34 41.74
N ILE A 284 2.94 -19.02 41.53
CA ILE A 284 2.89 -18.02 42.60
C ILE A 284 1.62 -18.19 43.43
N ILE A 285 0.46 -18.40 42.84
CA ILE A 285 -0.81 -18.61 43.51
C ILE A 285 -0.73 -19.89 44.39
N MET A 286 -0.18 -20.97 43.86
CA MET A 286 -0.02 -22.23 44.58
C MET A 286 0.92 -22.08 45.79
N LEU A 287 2.01 -21.30 45.66
CA LEU A 287 2.93 -20.99 46.76
C LEU A 287 2.24 -20.16 47.85
N LEU A 288 1.43 -19.18 47.51
CA LEU A 288 0.67 -18.38 48.47
C LEU A 288 -0.38 -19.21 49.23
N ILE A 289 -1.04 -20.16 48.56
CA ILE A 289 -1.99 -21.08 49.19
C ILE A 289 -1.24 -22.00 50.17
N LEU A 290 -0.09 -22.53 49.81
CA LEU A 290 0.74 -23.37 50.71
C LEU A 290 1.21 -22.58 51.96
N LEU A 291 1.64 -21.34 51.80
CA LEU A 291 2.06 -20.48 52.91
C LEU A 291 0.88 -20.15 53.83
N SER A 292 -0.34 -19.94 53.31
CA SER A 292 -1.53 -19.70 54.13
C SER A 292 -1.95 -20.92 54.93
N THR A 293 -1.83 -22.13 54.36
CA THR A 293 -2.16 -23.38 55.08
C THR A 293 -1.14 -23.72 56.17
N PHE A 294 0.14 -23.38 55.97
CA PHE A 294 1.17 -23.49 57.02
C PHE A 294 0.93 -22.52 58.17
N ARG A 295 0.46 -21.32 57.90
CA ARG A 295 0.17 -20.29 58.91
C ARG A 295 -1.02 -20.71 59.80
N ASN A 296 -2.06 -21.30 59.22
CA ASN A 296 -3.23 -21.76 59.97
C ASN A 296 -2.99 -23.00 60.85
N LYS A 297 -1.94 -23.80 60.60
CA LYS A 297 -1.58 -24.96 61.43
C LYS A 297 -0.78 -24.62 62.69
N ASN A 298 -0.25 -23.40 62.81
CA ASN A 298 0.62 -22.96 63.87
C ASN A 298 0.02 -21.93 64.87
N GLU A 299 -1.31 -21.71 64.80
CA GLU A 299 -1.96 -20.92 65.85
C GLU A 299 -2.13 -21.79 67.13
N PRO A 300 -1.62 -21.36 68.25
CA PRO A 300 -1.78 -22.11 69.51
C PRO A 300 -3.22 -22.01 70.01
N GLU A 301 -3.79 -23.18 70.39
CA GLU A 301 -5.10 -23.28 71.04
C GLU A 301 -5.12 -22.44 72.32
N THR A 302 -6.07 -21.53 72.47
CA THR A 302 -6.29 -20.78 73.70
C THR A 302 -6.98 -21.69 74.73
N PRO A 303 -6.49 -21.80 76.00
CA PRO A 303 -7.12 -22.64 76.96
C PRO A 303 -8.44 -22.08 77.46
N ASN A 304 -9.44 -22.96 77.47
CA ASN A 304 -10.81 -22.68 77.87
C ASN A 304 -10.94 -22.71 79.41
N PHE A 305 -10.95 -21.56 80.08
CA PHE A 305 -11.20 -21.46 81.50
C PHE A 305 -12.70 -21.52 81.82
N LYS A 306 -13.19 -22.66 82.32
CA LYS A 306 -14.51 -22.76 82.99
C LYS A 306 -14.39 -22.25 84.42
N GLY A 307 -14.95 -21.11 84.74
CA GLY A 307 -15.13 -20.60 86.06
C GLY A 307 -16.29 -21.29 86.72
N SER A 308 -16.05 -21.91 87.88
CA SER A 308 -17.04 -22.38 88.83
C SER A 308 -17.35 -21.27 89.83
N THR A 309 -18.62 -20.96 89.99
CA THR A 309 -19.16 -20.14 91.08
C THR A 309 -19.55 -21.02 92.29
N PRO A 310 -19.47 -20.47 93.49
CA PRO A 310 -20.57 -20.63 94.40
C PRO A 310 -21.45 -19.43 94.49
#